data_1f12745d312c910bccfb88f36feb3fa5
#
_entry.id   1f12745d312c910bccfb88f36feb3fa5
#
_cell.length_a   1.000
_cell.length_b   1.000
_cell.length_c   1.000
_cell.angle_alpha   90.00
_cell.angle_beta   90.00
_cell.angle_gamma   90.00
#
_symmetry.space_group_name_H-M   'P 1'
#
loop_
_entity.id
_entity.type
_entity.pdbx_description
1 polymer ?
#
loop_
_entity_poly.entity_id
_entity_poly.type
_entity_poly.pdbx_seq_one_letter_code
_entity_poly.pdbx_strand_id
1 'polypeptide(L)'
;DDLRINVGFHWFDDKNATSYNNRNKKLDRGTLEYNAGAEYDINKSLTVSAGWQCTSYGLSDEYMDDKSFVVSSNSVGVGGVIRLTSRMKLNVAYFHTFYEHKKTSEQSALSPKLNYTSDYTRNNNVFGVGLDVKF
;
A
#
# COMPACT_ATOMS: atom_id res chain seq x y z
N ASP A 1 17.76 23.94 -4.33
CA ASP A 1 17.84 22.94 -3.25
C ASP A 1 17.76 21.57 -3.89
N ASP A 2 18.78 20.77 -3.65
CA ASP A 2 18.92 19.46 -4.32
C ASP A 2 18.13 18.36 -3.61
N LEU A 3 17.67 18.61 -2.38
CA LEU A 3 16.88 17.68 -1.57
C LEU A 3 15.44 18.16 -1.41
N ARG A 4 14.49 17.27 -1.70
CA ARG A 4 13.06 17.46 -1.45
C ARG A 4 12.56 16.34 -0.56
N ILE A 5 11.80 16.68 0.47
CA ILE A 5 11.22 15.76 1.42
C ILE A 5 9.71 15.96 1.43
N ASN A 6 8.95 14.88 1.46
CA ASN A 6 7.53 14.89 1.71
C ASN A 6 7.16 13.96 2.86
N VAL A 7 6.12 14.32 3.56
CA VAL A 7 5.44 13.47 4.54
C VAL A 7 3.95 13.66 4.37
N GLY A 8 3.19 12.61 4.56
CA GLY A 8 1.76 12.65 4.42
C GLY A 8 1.06 11.75 5.41
N PHE A 9 -0.17 12.13 5.71
CA PHE A 9 -1.08 11.39 6.56
C PHE A 9 -2.46 11.45 5.93
N HIS A 10 -3.11 10.28 5.80
CA HIS A 10 -4.49 10.17 5.39
C HIS A 10 -5.28 9.38 6.43
N TRP A 11 -6.45 9.86 6.75
CA TRP A 11 -7.44 9.15 7.54
C TRP A 11 -8.73 9.01 6.75
N PHE A 12 -9.18 7.78 6.61
CA PHE A 12 -10.43 7.46 5.93
C PHE A 12 -11.45 7.03 6.98
N ASP A 13 -12.58 7.68 7.03
CA ASP A 13 -13.67 7.35 7.95
C ASP A 13 -14.56 6.23 7.36
N ASP A 14 -13.95 5.10 7.06
CA ASP A 14 -14.62 3.95 6.43
C ASP A 14 -15.72 3.38 7.31
N LYS A 15 -15.58 3.51 8.63
CA LYS A 15 -16.56 3.00 9.60
C LYS A 15 -17.92 3.69 9.48
N ASN A 16 -17.92 4.97 9.16
CA ASN A 16 -19.13 5.79 9.00
C ASN A 16 -19.58 5.91 7.54
N ALA A 17 -18.79 5.41 6.59
CA ALA A 17 -19.16 5.39 5.19
C ALA A 17 -20.28 4.36 4.95
N THR A 18 -21.21 4.68 4.04
CA THR A 18 -22.25 3.72 3.63
C THR A 18 -21.64 2.64 2.75
N SER A 19 -21.75 1.40 3.16
CA SER A 19 -21.24 0.26 2.39
C SER A 19 -22.32 -0.79 2.13
N TYR A 20 -22.15 -1.56 1.05
CA TYR A 20 -23.05 -2.66 0.71
C TYR A 20 -23.15 -3.67 1.87
N ASN A 21 -24.35 -4.07 2.23
CA ASN A 21 -24.68 -4.96 3.35
C ASN A 21 -24.15 -4.48 4.72
N ASN A 22 -23.99 -3.17 4.92
CA ASN A 22 -23.48 -2.59 6.16
C ASN A 22 -22.13 -3.17 6.62
N ARG A 23 -21.27 -3.57 5.70
CA ARG A 23 -19.93 -4.12 6.03
C ARG A 23 -19.07 -3.14 6.82
N ASN A 24 -19.29 -1.84 6.66
CA ASN A 24 -18.63 -0.80 7.44
C ASN A 24 -18.82 -0.96 8.96
N LYS A 25 -19.94 -1.54 9.42
CA LYS A 25 -20.19 -1.81 10.84
C LYS A 25 -19.28 -2.89 11.44
N LYS A 26 -18.64 -3.69 10.59
CA LYS A 26 -17.64 -4.70 10.98
C LYS A 26 -16.22 -4.13 11.05
N LEU A 27 -16.07 -2.82 10.95
CA LEU A 27 -14.80 -2.13 11.12
C LEU A 27 -14.68 -1.65 12.57
N ASP A 28 -13.52 -1.88 13.18
CA ASP A 28 -13.20 -1.35 14.51
C ASP A 28 -12.92 0.15 14.44
N ARG A 29 -12.21 0.56 13.39
CA ARG A 29 -11.89 1.97 13.08
C ARG A 29 -11.73 2.18 11.58
N GLY A 30 -11.58 3.43 11.15
CA GLY A 30 -11.24 3.79 9.80
C GLY A 30 -9.77 3.46 9.44
N THR A 31 -9.45 3.56 8.17
CA THR A 31 -8.11 3.31 7.63
C THR A 31 -7.20 4.50 7.90
N LEU A 32 -5.96 4.22 8.28
CA LEU A 32 -4.89 5.20 8.47
C LEU A 32 -3.75 4.92 7.51
N GLU A 33 -3.28 5.95 6.83
CA GLU A 33 -2.11 5.88 5.98
C GLU A 33 -1.07 6.93 6.39
N TYR A 34 0.15 6.50 6.48
CA TYR A 34 1.32 7.34 6.73
C TYR A 34 2.30 7.15 5.59
N ASN A 35 2.86 8.24 5.09
CA ASN A 35 3.91 8.15 4.09
C ASN A 35 5.00 9.17 4.35
N ALA A 36 6.20 8.82 3.93
CA ALA A 36 7.36 9.70 3.90
C ALA A 36 8.20 9.37 2.67
N GLY A 37 8.75 10.40 2.04
CA GLY A 37 9.61 10.23 0.89
C GLY A 37 10.63 11.35 0.78
N ALA A 38 11.70 11.05 0.08
CA ALA A 38 12.74 12.00 -0.24
C ALA A 38 13.19 11.83 -1.69
N GLU A 39 13.52 12.94 -2.33
CA GLU A 39 14.17 13.00 -3.62
C GLU A 39 15.44 13.82 -3.51
N TYR A 40 16.49 13.38 -4.18
CA TYR A 40 17.77 14.07 -4.22
C TYR A 40 18.29 14.19 -5.65
N ASP A 41 18.60 15.41 -6.07
CA ASP A 41 19.23 15.69 -7.36
C ASP A 41 20.74 15.44 -7.24
N ILE A 42 21.21 14.28 -7.71
CA ILE A 42 22.64 13.96 -7.73
C ILE A 42 23.38 14.93 -8.66
N ASN A 43 22.75 15.26 -9.78
CA ASN A 43 23.22 16.26 -10.74
C ASN A 43 22.07 16.72 -11.64
N LYS A 44 22.36 17.61 -12.62
CA LYS A 44 21.33 18.15 -13.55
C LYS A 44 20.59 17.08 -14.37
N SER A 45 21.14 15.89 -14.49
CA SER A 45 20.60 14.81 -15.32
C SER A 45 20.03 13.64 -14.53
N LEU A 46 20.33 13.52 -13.24
CA LEU A 46 19.95 12.38 -12.42
C LEU A 46 19.34 12.83 -11.10
N THR A 47 18.11 12.42 -10.85
CA THR A 47 17.41 12.51 -9.58
C THR A 47 17.17 11.10 -9.06
N VAL A 48 17.38 10.84 -7.78
CA VAL A 48 17.02 9.59 -7.10
C VAL A 48 15.96 9.86 -6.06
N SER A 49 15.13 8.86 -5.79
CA SER A 49 14.08 8.96 -4.78
C SER A 49 13.97 7.68 -3.95
N ALA A 50 13.54 7.84 -2.72
CA ALA A 50 13.16 6.74 -1.85
C ALA A 50 11.91 7.13 -1.06
N GLY A 51 11.07 6.15 -0.74
CA GLY A 51 9.85 6.39 0.00
C GLY A 51 9.41 5.18 0.80
N TRP A 52 8.59 5.47 1.79
CA TRP A 52 7.93 4.50 2.65
C TRP A 52 6.46 4.88 2.83
N GLN A 53 5.60 3.88 2.87
CA GLN A 53 4.18 4.02 3.18
C GLN A 53 3.74 2.90 4.10
N CYS A 54 2.96 3.24 5.11
CA CYS A 54 2.27 2.30 5.98
C CYS A 54 0.77 2.52 5.83
N THR A 55 0.02 1.45 5.56
CA THR A 55 -1.44 1.46 5.56
C THR A 55 -1.94 0.53 6.65
N SER A 56 -2.67 1.09 7.60
CA SER A 56 -3.23 0.37 8.74
C SER A 56 -4.75 0.36 8.65
N TYR A 57 -5.30 -0.81 8.35
CA TYR A 57 -6.74 -1.02 8.28
C TYR A 57 -7.32 -1.32 9.67
N GLY A 58 -8.47 -0.76 9.96
CA GLY A 58 -9.21 -1.02 11.19
C GLY A 58 -10.21 -2.17 11.05
N LEU A 59 -9.75 -3.33 10.58
CA LEU A 59 -10.60 -4.48 10.28
C LEU A 59 -10.79 -5.38 11.49
N SER A 60 -12.05 -5.73 11.81
CA SER A 60 -12.35 -6.82 12.73
C SER A 60 -12.19 -8.18 12.03
N ASP A 61 -12.14 -9.26 12.83
CA ASP A 61 -12.07 -10.62 12.28
C ASP A 61 -13.33 -10.98 11.47
N GLU A 62 -14.48 -10.42 11.83
CA GLU A 62 -15.75 -10.63 11.11
C GLU A 62 -15.81 -9.98 9.73
N TYR A 63 -14.91 -9.03 9.43
CA TYR A 63 -14.83 -8.39 8.12
C TYR A 63 -14.14 -9.27 7.09
N MET A 64 -13.27 -10.16 7.53
CA MET A 64 -12.45 -11.02 6.69
C MET A 64 -13.25 -12.21 6.19
N ASP A 65 -13.17 -12.49 4.91
CA ASP A 65 -13.68 -13.72 4.29
C ASP A 65 -12.75 -14.18 3.18
N ASP A 66 -12.89 -15.43 2.73
CA ASP A 66 -12.02 -16.04 1.69
C ASP A 66 -12.02 -15.28 0.35
N LYS A 67 -13.03 -14.45 0.10
CA LYS A 67 -13.17 -13.68 -1.14
C LYS A 67 -12.68 -12.24 -1.00
N SER A 68 -12.57 -11.76 0.22
CA SER A 68 -12.24 -10.36 0.51
C SER A 68 -11.45 -10.28 1.79
N PHE A 69 -10.13 -10.42 1.69
CA PHE A 69 -9.25 -10.15 2.81
C PHE A 69 -8.38 -8.93 2.53
N VAL A 70 -8.24 -8.10 3.53
CA VAL A 70 -7.38 -6.93 3.52
C VAL A 70 -6.55 -6.95 4.78
N VAL A 71 -5.27 -6.78 4.66
CA VAL A 71 -4.34 -6.76 5.80
C VAL A 71 -3.47 -5.52 5.72
N SER A 72 -3.12 -5.00 6.88
CA SER A 72 -2.22 -3.84 6.99
C SER A 72 -0.91 -4.11 6.29
N SER A 73 -0.30 -3.07 5.76
CA SER A 73 0.88 -3.23 4.93
C SER A 73 1.90 -2.11 5.14
N ASN A 74 3.15 -2.46 4.88
CA ASN A 74 4.27 -1.53 4.77
C ASN A 74 4.88 -1.67 3.38
N SER A 75 5.04 -0.54 2.70
CA SER A 75 5.67 -0.47 1.38
C SER A 75 6.95 0.35 1.46
N VAL A 76 7.99 -0.11 0.81
CA VAL A 76 9.21 0.65 0.58
C VAL A 76 9.46 0.75 -0.92
N GLY A 77 9.88 1.89 -1.38
CA GLY A 77 10.12 2.13 -2.79
C GLY A 77 11.38 2.95 -3.05
N VAL A 78 11.96 2.72 -4.21
CA VAL A 78 13.06 3.52 -4.75
C VAL A 78 12.76 3.88 -6.20
N GLY A 79 13.24 5.02 -6.63
CA GLY A 79 13.03 5.49 -7.98
C GLY A 79 14.16 6.37 -8.47
N GLY A 80 14.12 6.68 -9.76
CA GLY A 80 15.04 7.62 -10.37
C GLY A 80 14.47 8.23 -11.63
N VAL A 81 14.91 9.45 -11.90
CA VAL A 81 14.61 10.20 -13.11
C VAL A 81 15.91 10.51 -13.82
N ILE A 82 16.04 10.05 -15.06
CA ILE A 82 17.20 10.32 -15.91
C ILE A 82 16.75 11.29 -17.02
N ARG A 83 17.32 12.49 -17.06
CA ARG A 83 17.07 13.46 -18.11
C ARG A 83 17.97 13.12 -19.31
N LEU A 84 17.36 12.46 -20.33
CA LEU A 84 18.08 12.04 -21.52
C LEU A 84 18.41 13.24 -22.44
N THR A 85 17.46 14.17 -22.55
CA THR A 85 17.62 15.43 -23.32
C THR A 85 16.86 16.55 -22.60
N SER A 86 16.91 17.77 -23.15
CA SER A 86 16.09 18.91 -22.65
C SER A 86 14.58 18.64 -22.74
N ARG A 87 14.15 17.67 -23.53
CA ARG A 87 12.74 17.35 -23.80
C ARG A 87 12.33 15.94 -23.38
N MET A 88 13.28 15.09 -22.98
CA MET A 88 13.00 13.68 -22.67
C MET A 88 13.53 13.30 -21.30
N LYS A 89 12.70 12.61 -20.52
CA LYS A 89 13.05 12.05 -19.21
C LYS A 89 12.60 10.59 -19.15
N LEU A 90 13.48 9.74 -18.65
CA LEU A 90 13.19 8.35 -18.31
C LEU A 90 12.97 8.25 -16.82
N ASN A 91 11.82 7.71 -16.43
CA ASN A 91 11.48 7.43 -15.03
C ASN A 91 11.57 5.93 -14.81
N VAL A 92 12.21 5.51 -13.75
CA VAL A 92 12.25 4.11 -13.31
C VAL A 92 11.89 4.05 -11.83
N ALA A 93 11.10 3.06 -11.44
CA ALA A 93 10.70 2.88 -10.06
C ALA A 93 10.51 1.41 -9.73
N TYR A 94 10.81 1.07 -8.51
CA TYR A 94 10.51 -0.23 -7.92
C TYR A 94 9.95 0.00 -6.53
N PHE A 95 8.90 -0.75 -6.16
CA PHE A 95 8.50 -0.84 -4.77
C PHE A 95 8.09 -2.26 -4.38
N HIS A 96 8.26 -2.53 -3.11
CA HIS A 96 7.89 -3.78 -2.47
C HIS A 96 6.93 -3.50 -1.32
N THR A 97 5.85 -4.28 -1.24
CA THR A 97 4.87 -4.20 -0.16
C THR A 97 4.89 -5.48 0.66
N PHE A 98 5.16 -5.32 1.94
CA PHE A 98 5.05 -6.34 2.97
C PHE A 98 3.65 -6.25 3.58
N TYR A 99 2.92 -7.35 3.60
CA TYR A 99 1.61 -7.42 4.25
C TYR A 99 1.73 -8.13 5.58
N GLU A 100 0.92 -7.71 6.55
CA GLU A 100 0.82 -8.42 7.82
C GLU A 100 0.27 -9.82 7.62
N HIS A 101 0.82 -10.77 8.38
CA HIS A 101 0.28 -12.12 8.48
C HIS A 101 -0.97 -12.10 9.35
N LYS A 102 -2.09 -12.57 8.82
CA LYS A 102 -3.32 -12.74 9.59
C LYS A 102 -3.73 -14.19 9.60
N LYS A 103 -3.88 -14.74 10.80
CA LYS A 103 -4.46 -16.08 11.03
C LYS A 103 -5.82 -15.92 11.66
N THR A 104 -6.83 -16.50 11.04
CA THR A 104 -8.19 -16.50 11.55
C THR A 104 -8.64 -17.94 11.74
N SER A 105 -9.15 -18.25 12.93
CA SER A 105 -9.73 -19.58 13.22
C SER A 105 -11.24 -19.49 13.09
N GLU A 106 -11.81 -20.31 12.23
CA GLU A 106 -13.23 -20.34 11.92
C GLU A 106 -13.81 -21.74 12.11
N GLN A 107 -15.11 -21.78 12.41
CA GLN A 107 -15.86 -23.03 12.40
C GLN A 107 -16.38 -23.33 11.00
N SER A 108 -16.25 -24.56 10.56
CA SER A 108 -16.77 -24.96 9.26
C SER A 108 -18.31 -24.86 9.23
N ALA A 109 -18.84 -24.17 8.24
CA ALA A 109 -20.28 -24.10 7.99
C ALA A 109 -20.90 -25.50 7.67
N LEU A 110 -20.07 -26.43 7.21
CA LEU A 110 -20.49 -27.81 6.86
C LEU A 110 -20.46 -28.77 8.06
N SER A 111 -19.68 -28.45 9.10
CA SER A 111 -19.58 -29.28 10.30
C SER A 111 -19.17 -28.42 11.51
N PRO A 112 -20.06 -28.18 12.50
CA PRO A 112 -19.76 -27.38 13.68
C PRO A 112 -18.64 -27.95 14.58
N LYS A 113 -18.20 -29.17 14.33
CA LYS A 113 -17.09 -29.82 15.07
C LYS A 113 -15.73 -29.64 14.38
N LEU A 114 -15.70 -29.09 13.18
CA LEU A 114 -14.47 -28.90 12.41
C LEU A 114 -14.04 -27.44 12.47
N ASN A 115 -12.98 -27.16 13.21
CA ASN A 115 -12.31 -25.86 13.19
C ASN A 115 -11.21 -25.88 12.12
N TYR A 116 -11.11 -24.85 11.35
CA TYR A 116 -10.01 -24.64 10.42
C TYR A 116 -9.36 -23.28 10.67
N THR A 117 -8.09 -23.19 10.31
CA THR A 117 -7.33 -21.94 10.42
C THR A 117 -7.00 -21.47 9.00
N SER A 118 -7.45 -20.29 8.67
CA SER A 118 -7.05 -19.60 7.44
C SER A 118 -5.82 -18.74 7.71
N ASP A 119 -4.78 -18.94 6.89
CA ASP A 119 -3.53 -18.18 6.96
C ASP A 119 -3.43 -17.30 5.71
N TYR A 120 -3.53 -15.98 5.92
CA TYR A 120 -3.50 -14.99 4.85
C TYR A 120 -2.12 -14.37 4.74
N THR A 121 -1.45 -14.62 3.61
CA THR A 121 -0.14 -14.05 3.30
C THR A 121 -0.17 -13.40 1.92
N ARG A 122 0.51 -12.26 1.79
CA ARG A 122 0.64 -11.56 0.52
C ARG A 122 1.94 -10.78 0.46
N ASN A 123 2.56 -10.75 -0.71
CA ASN A 123 3.66 -9.85 -1.04
C ASN A 123 3.44 -9.28 -2.44
N ASN A 124 3.77 -8.01 -2.63
CA ASN A 124 3.71 -7.37 -3.94
C ASN A 124 5.07 -6.78 -4.30
N ASN A 125 5.46 -7.01 -5.54
CA ASN A 125 6.59 -6.34 -6.19
C ASN A 125 6.06 -5.59 -7.40
N VAL A 126 6.36 -4.32 -7.50
CA VAL A 126 5.95 -3.51 -8.66
C VAL A 126 7.17 -2.81 -9.22
N PHE A 127 7.32 -2.95 -10.52
CA PHE A 127 8.35 -2.28 -11.31
C PHE A 127 7.68 -1.38 -12.35
N GLY A 128 8.10 -0.13 -12.40
CA GLY A 128 7.56 0.87 -13.31
C GLY A 128 8.63 1.52 -14.15
N VAL A 129 8.32 1.74 -15.42
CA VAL A 129 9.12 2.54 -16.36
C VAL A 129 8.21 3.52 -17.06
N GLY A 130 8.61 4.76 -17.14
CA GLY A 130 7.89 5.83 -17.84
C GLY A 130 8.81 6.69 -18.67
N LEU A 131 8.30 7.21 -19.78
CA LEU A 131 9.00 8.17 -20.63
C LEU A 131 8.17 9.45 -20.73
N ASP A 132 8.73 10.57 -20.27
CA ASP A 132 8.14 11.90 -20.44
C ASP A 132 8.77 12.56 -21.65
N VAL A 133 7.92 13.05 -22.57
CA VAL A 133 8.35 13.79 -23.76
C VAL A 133 7.65 15.15 -23.78
N LYS A 134 8.43 16.22 -23.86
CA LYS A 134 7.92 17.59 -24.00
C LYS A 134 8.01 18.01 -25.48
N PHE A 135 6.89 18.37 -26.05
CA PHE A 135 6.75 18.91 -27.42
C PHE A 135 6.94 20.42 -27.47
#